data_dbec14c70877bc43a71ff212f47b9f08
#
_entry.id   dbec14c70877bc43a71ff212f47b9f08
#
_cell.length_a   1.000
_cell.length_b   1.000
_cell.length_c   1.000
_cell.angle_alpha   90.00
_cell.angle_beta   90.00
_cell.angle_gamma   90.00
#
_symmetry.space_group_name_H-M   'P 1'
#
loop_
_entity.id
_entity.type
_entity.pdbx_description
1 polymer ?
#
loop_
_entity_poly.entity_id
_entity_poly.type
_entity_poly.pdbx_seq_one_letter_code
_entity_poly.pdbx_strand_id
1 'polypeptide(L)'
;MYKLRKVSEGNYDDRGYSNEETIAHLQLTHPEEINSTLTYTYGMDDDRFPLTFLTEGQGAAGVIDVKTETWTWKTMGRMKFNDYVLWFNESNTTPGKGGAMFEVEFATHWLIEQYGLIAPDGRTQVRIMKDLGAGTHGGYLYRLKLTTPNPNVYVDLSNLKVGKYWSMTAPTISASYSKGNRMNSMGPGKMTSQLEYHRYSKEIAGNISNTVVTYEFKTKGGGTTNLWINEEQRQHDIQIRIMDEERLWLAEYNRNENGEVTLVDPDNGQPIPHTSGMIEICRESNYETYGEVLTLNKIERSIGDVLDKDTDTGFMEVVLMAGKGFMQDFDKAMREDAKANNFATPLGDKMIEDFDGGLSYGKYFRRYKTIDNHIITVQHLPFLDKGTIADNDKANGNIHPISGLPMSSHQAFLIDFSKYSDKENGSVRNVRKVRLKGQIYKAGILKGLTDIPAAWGSVPQNSISTEIDMSRYEIKNTYGLQVNNSTKMMQLKCVL
;
A
#
# COMPACT_ATOMS: atom_id res chain seq x y z
N MET A 1 -20.53 14.54 -32.07
CA MET A 1 -20.54 14.61 -30.61
C MET A 1 -22.00 14.81 -30.22
N TYR A 2 -22.66 13.81 -29.66
CA TYR A 2 -24.02 13.95 -29.16
C TYR A 2 -23.98 14.77 -27.89
N LYS A 3 -24.68 15.90 -27.85
CA LYS A 3 -24.91 16.61 -26.60
C LYS A 3 -26.01 15.88 -25.84
N LEU A 4 -25.69 15.39 -24.65
CA LEU A 4 -26.71 14.91 -23.73
C LEU A 4 -27.69 16.04 -23.43
N ARG A 5 -28.96 15.81 -23.70
CA ARG A 5 -30.02 16.75 -23.37
C ARG A 5 -30.33 16.58 -21.88
N LYS A 6 -30.39 17.67 -21.13
CA LYS A 6 -30.89 17.62 -19.76
C LYS A 6 -32.36 17.24 -19.76
N VAL A 7 -32.70 16.17 -19.06
CA VAL A 7 -34.07 15.67 -18.94
C VAL A 7 -34.80 16.24 -17.73
N SER A 8 -34.06 16.91 -16.81
CA SER A 8 -34.64 17.59 -15.66
C SER A 8 -33.89 18.88 -15.36
N GLU A 9 -34.59 19.81 -14.70
CA GLU A 9 -33.97 21.00 -14.13
C GLU A 9 -33.26 20.61 -12.84
N GLY A 10 -32.04 20.39 -12.76
CA GLY A 10 -31.39 20.11 -11.52
C GLY A 10 -30.09 19.34 -11.62
N ASN A 11 -29.92 18.31 -10.86
CA ASN A 11 -28.65 17.67 -10.55
C ASN A 11 -28.13 16.71 -11.63
N TYR A 12 -28.60 16.80 -12.86
CA TYR A 12 -28.05 16.04 -13.98
C TYR A 12 -26.94 16.84 -14.66
N ASP A 13 -25.75 16.30 -14.73
CA ASP A 13 -24.59 16.88 -15.41
C ASP A 13 -24.13 16.06 -16.62
N ASP A 14 -23.09 16.53 -17.32
CA ASP A 14 -22.54 15.87 -18.50
C ASP A 14 -21.91 14.51 -18.18
N ARG A 15 -21.68 14.20 -16.91
CA ARG A 15 -21.13 12.92 -16.43
C ARG A 15 -22.23 11.90 -16.15
N GLY A 16 -23.49 12.30 -16.28
CA GLY A 16 -24.63 11.44 -16.03
C GLY A 16 -25.11 11.39 -14.59
N TYR A 17 -24.62 12.26 -13.72
CA TYR A 17 -25.12 12.34 -12.34
C TYR A 17 -26.49 13.02 -12.30
N SER A 18 -27.39 12.45 -11.53
CA SER A 18 -28.68 13.03 -11.23
C SER A 18 -29.00 12.89 -9.73
N ASN A 19 -29.95 13.68 -9.27
CA ASN A 19 -30.54 13.49 -7.96
C ASN A 19 -31.32 12.17 -7.91
N GLU A 20 -31.33 11.51 -6.74
CA GLU A 20 -31.94 10.18 -6.53
C GLU A 20 -33.39 10.08 -7.01
N GLU A 21 -34.16 11.18 -6.88
CA GLU A 21 -35.59 11.22 -7.20
C GLU A 21 -35.87 11.74 -8.61
N THR A 22 -34.90 12.33 -9.28
CA THR A 22 -35.11 13.11 -10.50
C THR A 22 -35.72 12.28 -11.63
N ILE A 23 -35.19 11.08 -11.88
CA ILE A 23 -35.67 10.22 -12.99
C ILE A 23 -37.03 9.62 -12.63
N ALA A 24 -37.21 9.15 -11.39
CA ALA A 24 -38.49 8.61 -10.95
C ALA A 24 -39.59 9.67 -10.97
N HIS A 25 -39.28 10.90 -10.51
CA HIS A 25 -40.19 12.00 -10.57
C HIS A 25 -40.55 12.43 -12.01
N LEU A 26 -39.54 12.51 -12.89
CA LEU A 26 -39.76 12.85 -14.29
C LEU A 26 -40.63 11.80 -14.99
N GLN A 27 -40.48 10.53 -14.67
CA GLN A 27 -41.31 9.47 -15.24
C GLN A 27 -42.77 9.56 -14.78
N LEU A 28 -43.03 10.00 -13.57
CA LEU A 28 -44.39 10.21 -13.07
C LEU A 28 -45.05 11.42 -13.69
N THR A 29 -44.29 12.48 -14.00
CA THR A 29 -44.82 13.75 -14.50
C THR A 29 -44.84 13.87 -16.03
N HIS A 30 -43.81 13.30 -16.68
CA HIS A 30 -43.57 13.39 -18.14
C HIS A 30 -43.08 12.06 -18.68
N PRO A 31 -43.85 10.98 -18.62
CA PRO A 31 -43.44 9.65 -19.05
C PRO A 31 -43.10 9.57 -20.54
N GLU A 32 -43.63 10.43 -21.37
CA GLU A 32 -43.39 10.52 -22.80
C GLU A 32 -41.97 11.01 -23.17
N GLU A 33 -41.30 11.68 -22.24
CA GLU A 33 -39.93 12.17 -22.49
C GLU A 33 -38.84 11.14 -22.23
N ILE A 34 -39.20 10.00 -21.66
CA ILE A 34 -38.23 8.97 -21.24
C ILE A 34 -38.20 7.85 -22.29
N ASN A 35 -37.02 7.58 -22.84
CA ASN A 35 -36.79 6.46 -23.69
C ASN A 35 -36.94 5.12 -22.97
N SER A 36 -37.46 4.10 -23.64
CA SER A 36 -37.62 2.75 -23.12
C SER A 36 -36.29 2.01 -22.89
N THR A 37 -35.19 2.54 -23.44
CA THR A 37 -33.87 1.92 -23.33
C THR A 37 -32.89 2.88 -22.67
N LEU A 38 -32.35 2.49 -21.52
CA LEU A 38 -31.29 3.23 -20.88
C LEU A 38 -29.93 2.82 -21.43
N THR A 39 -29.19 3.80 -21.92
CA THR A 39 -27.83 3.59 -22.42
C THR A 39 -26.83 4.15 -21.41
N TYR A 40 -25.98 3.30 -20.86
CA TYR A 40 -24.88 3.74 -20.01
C TYR A 40 -23.78 4.37 -20.86
N THR A 41 -23.53 5.64 -20.67
CA THR A 41 -22.48 6.39 -21.35
C THR A 41 -21.10 6.08 -20.75
N TYR A 42 -21.07 5.75 -19.47
CA TYR A 42 -19.86 5.39 -18.73
C TYR A 42 -20.04 4.01 -18.12
N GLY A 43 -19.04 3.14 -18.29
CA GLY A 43 -19.06 1.80 -17.67
C GLY A 43 -19.00 1.92 -16.16
N MET A 44 -20.05 1.45 -15.48
CA MET A 44 -20.12 1.39 -14.02
C MET A 44 -19.58 0.04 -13.48
N ASP A 45 -19.28 -0.90 -14.35
CA ASP A 45 -18.86 -2.26 -13.98
C ASP A 45 -17.35 -2.40 -14.00
N ASP A 46 -16.65 -1.65 -13.14
CA ASP A 46 -15.26 -2.00 -12.85
C ASP A 46 -15.23 -2.85 -11.56
N ASP A 47 -15.54 -4.14 -11.71
CA ASP A 47 -15.54 -5.15 -10.65
C ASP A 47 -14.12 -5.52 -10.15
N ARG A 48 -13.10 -4.77 -10.53
CA ARG A 48 -11.72 -5.05 -10.18
C ARG A 48 -11.33 -4.38 -8.88
N PHE A 49 -11.57 -5.09 -7.79
CA PHE A 49 -11.20 -4.68 -6.45
C PHE A 49 -10.01 -5.53 -5.95
N PRO A 50 -8.77 -5.21 -6.36
CA PRO A 50 -7.64 -6.10 -6.13
C PRO A 50 -7.33 -6.30 -4.64
N LEU A 51 -7.36 -5.28 -3.81
CA LEU A 51 -7.11 -5.45 -2.37
C LEU A 51 -8.25 -6.21 -1.68
N THR A 52 -9.49 -5.89 -2.00
CA THR A 52 -10.64 -6.63 -1.46
C THR A 52 -10.58 -8.10 -1.86
N PHE A 53 -10.25 -8.40 -3.12
CA PHE A 53 -10.09 -9.78 -3.58
C PHE A 53 -8.92 -10.50 -2.90
N LEU A 54 -7.77 -9.84 -2.76
CA LEU A 54 -6.57 -10.42 -2.16
C LEU A 54 -6.67 -10.58 -0.64
N THR A 55 -7.56 -9.86 0.01
CA THR A 55 -7.84 -9.98 1.45
C THR A 55 -9.09 -10.83 1.70
N GLU A 56 -10.28 -10.31 1.45
CA GLU A 56 -11.55 -10.97 1.74
C GLU A 56 -11.80 -12.21 0.89
N GLY A 57 -11.43 -12.17 -0.39
CA GLY A 57 -11.56 -13.30 -1.32
C GLY A 57 -10.74 -14.53 -0.92
N GLN A 58 -9.78 -14.39 0.00
CA GLN A 58 -8.96 -15.49 0.53
C GLN A 58 -9.51 -16.09 1.83
N GLY A 59 -10.68 -15.66 2.28
CA GLY A 59 -11.32 -16.15 3.50
C GLY A 59 -10.51 -15.86 4.77
N ALA A 60 -10.46 -16.81 5.69
CA ALA A 60 -9.83 -16.63 7.02
C ALA A 60 -8.33 -16.28 6.96
N ALA A 61 -7.62 -16.63 5.90
CA ALA A 61 -6.20 -16.29 5.75
C ALA A 61 -5.96 -14.80 5.47
N GLY A 62 -6.91 -14.11 4.87
CA GLY A 62 -6.81 -12.69 4.49
C GLY A 62 -7.56 -11.73 5.41
N VAL A 63 -8.24 -12.22 6.44
CA VAL A 63 -9.07 -11.41 7.34
C VAL A 63 -8.75 -11.74 8.79
N ILE A 64 -8.76 -10.71 9.66
CA ILE A 64 -8.65 -10.86 11.12
C ILE A 64 -9.86 -10.20 11.78
N ASP A 65 -10.42 -10.86 12.77
CA ASP A 65 -11.43 -10.27 13.64
C ASP A 65 -10.80 -9.85 14.97
N VAL A 66 -10.82 -8.54 15.24
CA VAL A 66 -10.32 -7.95 16.49
C VAL A 66 -11.47 -7.61 17.45
N LYS A 67 -11.16 -7.51 18.73
CA LYS A 67 -12.14 -7.18 19.78
C LYS A 67 -12.12 -5.70 20.18
N THR A 68 -11.08 -4.99 19.80
CA THR A 68 -10.81 -3.60 20.18
C THR A 68 -10.66 -2.73 18.95
N GLU A 69 -10.92 -1.44 19.08
CA GLU A 69 -10.79 -0.47 17.98
C GLU A 69 -9.33 -0.27 17.54
N THR A 70 -8.41 -0.42 18.48
CA THR A 70 -6.98 -0.40 18.21
C THR A 70 -6.39 -1.77 18.47
N TRP A 71 -5.48 -2.20 17.63
CA TRP A 71 -4.76 -3.44 17.82
C TRP A 71 -3.27 -3.27 17.60
N THR A 72 -2.52 -4.20 18.13
CA THR A 72 -1.06 -4.18 18.05
C THR A 72 -0.54 -5.54 17.65
N TRP A 73 0.54 -5.53 16.89
CA TRP A 73 1.30 -6.75 16.58
C TRP A 73 2.77 -6.50 16.76
N LYS A 74 3.52 -7.57 16.92
CA LYS A 74 4.95 -7.50 17.13
C LYS A 74 5.67 -7.91 15.86
N THR A 75 6.69 -7.12 15.49
CA THR A 75 7.59 -7.40 14.39
C THR A 75 9.01 -7.48 14.91
N MET A 76 9.83 -8.34 14.33
CA MET A 76 11.23 -8.43 14.68
C MET A 76 12.06 -8.11 13.45
N GLY A 77 12.89 -7.07 13.57
CA GLY A 77 13.80 -6.67 12.51
C GLY A 77 15.06 -7.54 12.46
N ARG A 78 15.87 -7.34 11.44
CA ARG A 78 17.19 -7.96 11.31
C ARG A 78 18.16 -7.32 12.30
N MET A 79 19.02 -8.14 12.88
CA MET A 79 20.08 -7.66 13.76
C MET A 79 21.04 -6.73 12.99
N LYS A 80 21.30 -5.57 13.56
CA LYS A 80 22.15 -4.53 12.96
C LYS A 80 23.60 -4.80 13.33
N PHE A 81 24.48 -4.92 12.32
CA PHE A 81 25.91 -5.11 12.53
C PHE A 81 26.76 -3.92 12.09
N ASN A 82 26.15 -2.80 11.75
CA ASN A 82 26.83 -1.57 11.32
C ASN A 82 26.32 -0.36 12.05
N ASP A 83 27.21 0.61 12.24
CA ASP A 83 26.86 1.93 12.78
C ASP A 83 27.69 3.00 12.08
N TYR A 84 27.25 4.24 12.09
CA TYR A 84 27.92 5.33 11.40
C TYR A 84 28.57 6.32 12.37
N VAL A 85 29.66 6.95 11.89
CA VAL A 85 30.41 7.95 12.63
C VAL A 85 29.59 9.24 12.73
N LEU A 86 29.40 9.73 13.96
CA LEU A 86 28.84 11.05 14.23
C LEU A 86 29.92 12.10 14.42
N TRP A 87 31.03 11.73 15.03
CA TRP A 87 32.09 12.67 15.27
C TRP A 87 33.45 11.97 15.42
N PHE A 88 34.49 12.66 14.98
CA PHE A 88 35.89 12.30 15.17
C PHE A 88 36.73 13.59 15.32
N ASN A 89 37.78 13.52 16.15
CA ASN A 89 38.70 14.63 16.32
C ASN A 89 39.64 14.81 15.11
N GLU A 90 39.28 15.68 14.20
CA GLU A 90 40.03 15.97 12.96
C GLU A 90 41.46 16.51 13.20
N SER A 91 41.77 17.02 14.40
CA SER A 91 43.14 17.42 14.75
C SER A 91 44.12 16.25 14.81
N ASN A 92 43.60 15.01 14.96
CA ASN A 92 44.41 13.81 14.86
C ASN A 92 44.51 13.33 13.40
N THR A 93 45.57 13.76 12.72
CA THR A 93 45.77 13.47 11.29
C THR A 93 46.24 12.04 11.00
N THR A 94 46.70 11.28 11.99
CA THR A 94 47.19 9.91 11.85
C THR A 94 46.65 8.99 12.93
N PRO A 95 45.30 8.80 12.99
CA PRO A 95 44.68 8.03 14.05
C PRO A 95 45.10 6.57 14.01
N GLY A 96 45.53 6.02 15.16
CA GLY A 96 45.97 4.64 15.29
C GLY A 96 47.44 4.38 14.92
N LYS A 97 48.19 5.37 14.43
CA LYS A 97 49.61 5.24 14.08
C LYS A 97 50.43 4.81 15.31
N GLY A 98 51.35 3.88 15.10
CA GLY A 98 52.19 3.32 16.16
C GLY A 98 51.43 2.49 17.20
N GLY A 99 50.23 2.04 16.91
CA GLY A 99 49.36 1.32 17.81
C GLY A 99 48.69 2.21 18.88
N ALA A 100 48.70 3.53 18.68
CA ALA A 100 47.97 4.48 19.51
C ALA A 100 46.45 4.23 19.49
N MET A 101 45.82 4.46 20.63
CA MET A 101 44.35 4.46 20.66
C MET A 101 43.79 5.79 20.19
N PHE A 102 42.63 5.75 19.56
CA PHE A 102 41.89 6.94 19.15
C PHE A 102 40.41 6.80 19.47
N GLU A 103 39.72 7.91 19.54
CA GLU A 103 38.33 7.96 19.94
C GLU A 103 37.46 8.38 18.77
N VAL A 104 36.31 7.69 18.64
CA VAL A 104 35.29 7.95 17.62
C VAL A 104 33.92 7.87 18.27
N GLU A 105 33.05 8.81 17.94
CA GLU A 105 31.67 8.81 18.39
C GLU A 105 30.76 8.22 17.28
N PHE A 106 30.03 7.17 17.64
CA PHE A 106 29.06 6.51 16.77
C PHE A 106 27.63 6.85 17.16
N ALA A 107 26.71 6.71 16.23
CA ALA A 107 25.33 7.15 16.41
C ALA A 107 24.55 6.37 17.47
N THR A 108 24.79 5.07 17.62
CA THR A 108 24.01 4.23 18.52
C THR A 108 24.88 3.49 19.54
N HIS A 109 24.30 3.13 20.69
CA HIS A 109 24.98 2.31 21.73
C HIS A 109 24.89 0.82 21.41
N TRP A 110 25.17 0.47 20.13
CA TRP A 110 25.08 -0.92 19.67
C TRP A 110 26.42 -1.64 19.70
N LEU A 111 27.51 -0.90 19.55
CA LEU A 111 28.86 -1.44 19.53
C LEU A 111 29.27 -1.86 20.93
N ILE A 112 30.06 -2.95 21.03
CA ILE A 112 30.44 -3.55 22.32
C ILE A 112 31.96 -3.68 22.40
N GLU A 113 32.52 -3.54 23.58
CA GLU A 113 33.94 -3.76 23.84
C GLU A 113 34.38 -5.16 23.38
N GLN A 114 35.63 -5.27 22.93
CA GLN A 114 36.28 -6.47 22.37
C GLN A 114 35.88 -6.86 20.96
N TYR A 115 34.83 -6.27 20.39
CA TYR A 115 34.45 -6.53 19.02
C TYR A 115 35.39 -5.84 18.05
N GLY A 116 35.62 -6.48 16.90
CA GLY A 116 36.30 -5.87 15.79
C GLY A 116 35.35 -4.98 14.98
N LEU A 117 35.88 -3.92 14.38
CA LEU A 117 35.19 -3.13 13.39
C LEU A 117 35.98 -3.12 12.08
N ILE A 118 35.27 -3.15 10.98
CA ILE A 118 35.82 -2.95 9.63
C ILE A 118 35.40 -1.58 9.12
N ALA A 119 36.37 -0.82 8.64
CA ALA A 119 36.14 0.51 8.05
C ALA A 119 35.42 0.42 6.72
N PRO A 120 34.87 1.54 6.20
CA PRO A 120 34.20 1.62 4.91
C PRO A 120 35.06 1.15 3.71
N ASP A 121 36.38 1.21 3.84
CA ASP A 121 37.33 0.73 2.81
C ASP A 121 37.42 -0.79 2.70
N GLY A 122 36.76 -1.54 3.62
CA GLY A 122 36.77 -3.00 3.65
C GLY A 122 38.12 -3.62 4.05
N ARG A 123 39.14 -2.83 4.38
CA ARG A 123 40.53 -3.29 4.68
C ARG A 123 40.96 -2.94 6.08
N THR A 124 40.72 -1.70 6.52
CA THR A 124 41.15 -1.19 7.82
C THR A 124 40.30 -1.84 8.90
N GLN A 125 40.98 -2.59 9.80
CA GLN A 125 40.32 -3.24 10.92
C GLN A 125 40.83 -2.66 12.24
N VAL A 126 39.87 -2.41 13.13
CA VAL A 126 40.13 -1.91 14.47
C VAL A 126 39.41 -2.78 15.50
N ARG A 127 39.87 -2.75 16.73
CA ARG A 127 39.21 -3.38 17.88
C ARG A 127 38.70 -2.31 18.82
N ILE A 128 37.49 -2.50 19.33
CA ILE A 128 36.92 -1.68 20.36
C ILE A 128 37.61 -2.04 21.68
N MET A 129 38.39 -1.11 22.19
CA MET A 129 39.14 -1.31 23.45
C MET A 129 38.32 -0.94 24.66
N LYS A 130 37.51 0.11 24.55
CA LYS A 130 36.67 0.58 25.66
C LYS A 130 35.46 1.36 25.15
N ASP A 131 34.35 1.16 25.80
CA ASP A 131 33.13 1.99 25.69
C ASP A 131 33.25 3.10 26.72
N LEU A 132 33.19 4.34 26.27
CA LEU A 132 33.30 5.53 27.13
C LEU A 132 31.93 6.12 27.47
N GLY A 133 30.85 5.52 26.97
CA GLY A 133 29.49 5.96 27.21
C GLY A 133 29.02 7.08 26.28
N ALA A 134 28.08 7.90 26.77
CA ALA A 134 27.50 8.97 25.95
C ALA A 134 28.57 10.01 25.55
N GLY A 135 28.60 10.32 24.28
CA GLY A 135 29.46 11.36 23.70
C GLY A 135 28.85 12.75 23.83
N THR A 136 29.57 13.73 23.34
CA THR A 136 29.15 15.16 23.39
C THR A 136 28.36 15.61 22.16
N HIS A 137 28.32 14.79 21.10
CA HIS A 137 27.67 15.12 19.82
C HIS A 137 26.36 14.34 19.61
N GLY A 138 25.82 13.75 20.68
CA GLY A 138 24.53 13.03 20.63
C GLY A 138 24.64 11.54 20.34
N GLY A 139 25.86 11.00 20.29
CA GLY A 139 26.13 9.58 20.11
C GLY A 139 26.84 8.94 21.29
N TYR A 140 27.60 7.88 21.01
CA TYR A 140 28.35 7.12 22.00
C TYR A 140 29.81 7.04 21.60
N LEU A 141 30.69 7.36 22.54
CA LEU A 141 32.13 7.47 22.38
C LEU A 141 32.83 6.15 22.65
N TYR A 142 33.60 5.69 21.67
CA TYR A 142 34.35 4.46 21.74
C TYR A 142 35.84 4.71 21.55
N ARG A 143 36.67 4.01 22.32
CA ARG A 143 38.11 4.03 22.16
C ARG A 143 38.52 2.83 21.32
N LEU A 144 39.14 3.09 20.17
CA LEU A 144 39.51 2.11 19.17
C LEU A 144 41.02 1.94 19.08
N LYS A 145 41.46 0.76 18.62
CA LYS A 145 42.85 0.47 18.31
C LYS A 145 42.97 -0.35 17.05
N LEU A 146 43.90 -0.02 16.18
CA LEU A 146 44.22 -0.81 14.98
C LEU A 146 44.66 -2.24 15.35
N THR A 147 44.23 -3.23 14.55
CA THR A 147 44.64 -4.64 14.74
C THR A 147 45.94 -4.99 14.02
N THR A 148 46.39 -4.12 13.10
CA THR A 148 47.63 -4.35 12.35
C THR A 148 48.84 -4.16 13.23
N PRO A 149 49.90 -5.03 13.07
CA PRO A 149 51.17 -4.89 13.76
C PRO A 149 52.08 -3.82 13.18
N ASN A 150 51.82 -3.32 11.97
CA ASN A 150 52.66 -2.34 11.30
C ASN A 150 52.50 -0.94 11.93
N PRO A 151 53.55 -0.35 12.55
CA PRO A 151 53.44 0.92 13.25
C PRO A 151 53.25 2.14 12.33
N ASN A 152 53.47 1.98 11.02
CA ASN A 152 53.33 3.07 10.06
C ASN A 152 51.91 3.17 9.49
N VAL A 153 51.06 2.18 9.75
CA VAL A 153 49.67 2.18 9.30
C VAL A 153 48.83 3.03 10.26
N TYR A 154 47.95 3.82 9.71
CA TYR A 154 46.94 4.63 10.41
C TYR A 154 45.62 4.56 9.66
N VAL A 155 44.53 4.97 10.30
CA VAL A 155 43.19 5.01 9.67
C VAL A 155 43.13 6.26 8.78
N ASP A 156 42.75 6.06 7.52
CA ASP A 156 42.47 7.17 6.62
C ASP A 156 41.31 8.02 7.16
N LEU A 157 41.49 9.33 7.19
CA LEU A 157 40.47 10.28 7.65
C LEU A 157 39.20 10.22 6.81
N SER A 158 39.27 9.79 5.56
CA SER A 158 38.11 9.56 4.72
C SER A 158 37.13 8.53 5.30
N ASN A 159 37.64 7.55 6.06
CA ASN A 159 36.84 6.52 6.75
C ASN A 159 36.20 7.00 8.05
N LEU A 160 36.68 8.11 8.59
CA LEU A 160 36.21 8.70 9.87
C LEU A 160 35.30 9.92 9.67
N LYS A 161 34.99 10.25 8.42
CA LYS A 161 34.04 11.34 8.12
C LYS A 161 32.63 11.01 8.66
N VAL A 162 31.93 12.04 9.11
CA VAL A 162 30.55 11.94 9.55
C VAL A 162 29.68 11.23 8.51
N GLY A 163 28.83 10.31 8.96
CA GLY A 163 27.95 9.50 8.11
C GLY A 163 28.60 8.25 7.51
N LYS A 164 29.90 7.98 7.71
CA LYS A 164 30.57 6.77 7.25
C LYS A 164 30.25 5.57 8.13
N TYR A 165 29.80 4.47 7.52
CA TYR A 165 29.40 3.26 8.22
C TYR A 165 30.57 2.33 8.46
N TRP A 166 30.65 1.83 9.69
CA TRP A 166 31.60 0.80 10.12
C TRP A 166 30.81 -0.47 10.45
N SER A 167 31.35 -1.61 10.09
CA SER A 167 30.71 -2.91 10.30
C SER A 167 31.34 -3.67 11.45
N MET A 168 30.54 -4.18 12.35
CA MET A 168 30.97 -4.97 13.51
C MET A 168 31.28 -6.41 13.07
N THR A 169 32.39 -6.94 13.56
CA THR A 169 32.83 -8.33 13.37
C THR A 169 32.91 -9.07 14.71
N ALA A 170 33.24 -10.35 14.66
CA ALA A 170 33.33 -11.18 15.86
C ALA A 170 34.32 -10.61 16.91
N PRO A 171 34.06 -10.81 18.20
CA PRO A 171 34.96 -10.40 19.27
C PRO A 171 36.24 -11.25 19.24
N THR A 172 37.38 -10.59 19.42
CA THR A 172 38.67 -11.23 19.57
C THR A 172 39.21 -11.06 20.96
N ILE A 173 39.59 -12.15 21.64
CA ILE A 173 40.04 -12.19 23.01
C ILE A 173 41.42 -12.81 23.14
N SER A 174 42.08 -12.67 24.28
CA SER A 174 43.36 -13.29 24.59
C SER A 174 43.20 -14.81 24.72
N ALA A 175 44.26 -15.55 24.34
CA ALA A 175 44.27 -17.03 24.44
C ALA A 175 44.18 -17.55 25.89
N SER A 176 44.71 -16.79 26.86
CA SER A 176 44.70 -17.17 28.27
C SER A 176 44.10 -16.06 29.14
N TYR A 177 43.44 -16.46 30.22
CA TYR A 177 42.81 -15.56 31.20
C TYR A 177 41.82 -14.57 30.58
N SER A 178 41.25 -14.94 29.45
CA SER A 178 40.29 -14.08 28.72
C SER A 178 38.92 -14.06 29.44
N LYS A 179 38.26 -12.90 29.36
CA LYS A 179 36.89 -12.73 29.82
C LYS A 179 36.03 -12.36 28.60
N GLY A 180 34.98 -13.13 28.37
CA GLY A 180 33.98 -12.78 27.36
C GLY A 180 33.16 -11.56 27.74
N ASN A 181 32.59 -10.89 26.72
CA ASN A 181 31.66 -9.81 26.91
C ASN A 181 30.24 -10.23 26.47
N ARG A 182 29.25 -9.49 26.92
CA ARG A 182 27.85 -9.76 26.57
C ARG A 182 27.61 -9.56 25.07
N MET A 183 26.62 -10.26 24.53
CA MET A 183 26.07 -9.99 23.21
C MET A 183 24.81 -9.13 23.36
N ASN A 184 24.60 -8.24 22.41
CA ASN A 184 23.34 -7.53 22.32
C ASN A 184 22.25 -8.44 21.78
N SER A 185 21.02 -8.25 22.24
CA SER A 185 19.83 -8.87 21.73
C SER A 185 18.84 -7.81 21.29
N MET A 186 18.15 -8.03 20.20
CA MET A 186 17.06 -7.17 19.78
C MET A 186 15.74 -7.70 20.33
N GLY A 187 14.94 -6.79 20.87
CA GLY A 187 13.56 -7.07 21.22
C GLY A 187 12.63 -6.85 20.03
N PRO A 188 11.43 -7.44 20.07
CA PRO A 188 10.43 -7.19 19.04
C PRO A 188 9.95 -5.73 19.11
N GLY A 189 9.82 -5.11 17.93
CA GLY A 189 9.13 -3.83 17.77
C GLY A 189 7.61 -4.01 17.88
N LYS A 190 6.93 -2.97 18.30
CA LYS A 190 5.47 -2.93 18.40
C LYS A 190 4.92 -2.04 17.30
N MET A 191 4.07 -2.59 16.48
CA MET A 191 3.27 -1.85 15.50
C MET A 191 1.84 -1.71 16.02
N THR A 192 1.21 -0.58 15.74
CA THR A 192 -0.16 -0.30 16.18
C THR A 192 -0.95 0.22 14.98
N SER A 193 -2.21 -0.20 14.86
CA SER A 193 -3.17 0.34 13.90
C SER A 193 -4.55 0.45 14.53
N GLN A 194 -5.49 1.04 13.82
CA GLN A 194 -6.85 1.30 14.30
C GLN A 194 -7.88 1.05 13.23
N LEU A 195 -9.11 0.78 13.65
CA LEU A 195 -10.25 0.61 12.77
C LEU A 195 -10.77 1.96 12.30
N GLU A 196 -11.35 1.95 11.12
CA GLU A 196 -12.09 3.05 10.52
C GLU A 196 -13.57 2.67 10.41
N TYR A 197 -14.46 3.65 10.61
CA TYR A 197 -15.89 3.44 10.62
C TYR A 197 -16.53 4.14 9.42
N HIS A 198 -17.27 3.38 8.62
CA HIS A 198 -18.01 3.89 7.48
C HIS A 198 -19.50 3.68 7.69
N ARG A 199 -20.29 4.67 7.33
CA ARG A 199 -21.74 4.59 7.36
C ARG A 199 -22.31 5.19 6.09
N TYR A 200 -23.14 4.44 5.44
CA TYR A 200 -23.81 4.82 4.21
C TYR A 200 -25.31 4.73 4.42
N SER A 201 -26.06 5.70 3.92
CA SER A 201 -27.51 5.71 4.00
C SER A 201 -28.10 6.01 2.64
N LYS A 202 -29.24 5.38 2.35
CA LYS A 202 -30.07 5.67 1.19
C LYS A 202 -31.49 5.86 1.65
N GLU A 203 -32.10 6.98 1.25
CA GLU A 203 -33.47 7.34 1.58
C GLU A 203 -34.34 7.26 0.33
N ILE A 204 -35.57 6.79 0.48
CA ILE A 204 -36.57 6.76 -0.56
C ILE A 204 -37.87 7.32 0.01
N ALA A 205 -38.42 8.33 -0.66
CA ALA A 205 -39.69 8.90 -0.30
C ALA A 205 -40.84 7.92 -0.56
N GLY A 206 -41.89 8.01 0.23
CA GLY A 206 -43.00 7.07 0.20
C GLY A 206 -43.73 6.98 -1.14
N ASN A 207 -43.89 8.09 -1.82
CA ASN A 207 -44.58 8.17 -3.10
C ASN A 207 -43.81 7.52 -4.26
N ILE A 208 -42.48 7.29 -4.09
CA ILE A 208 -41.61 6.78 -5.15
C ILE A 208 -41.26 5.28 -4.94
N SER A 209 -41.49 4.75 -3.73
CA SER A 209 -41.07 3.42 -3.33
C SER A 209 -41.45 2.27 -4.30
N ASN A 210 -42.58 2.40 -4.98
CA ASN A 210 -43.14 1.44 -5.91
C ASN A 210 -43.13 1.91 -7.38
N THR A 211 -42.34 2.93 -7.70
CA THR A 211 -42.32 3.50 -9.06
C THR A 211 -41.70 2.47 -10.02
N VAL A 212 -42.45 2.07 -11.01
CA VAL A 212 -42.00 1.21 -12.11
C VAL A 212 -41.55 2.10 -13.24
N VAL A 213 -40.31 1.93 -13.69
CA VAL A 213 -39.74 2.62 -14.84
C VAL A 213 -39.96 1.83 -16.12
N THR A 214 -40.05 2.52 -17.23
CA THR A 214 -40.18 1.89 -18.57
C THR A 214 -38.89 1.26 -19.08
N TYR A 215 -37.76 1.45 -18.35
CA TYR A 215 -36.49 0.87 -18.69
C TYR A 215 -36.38 -0.59 -18.27
N GLU A 216 -35.72 -1.34 -19.12
CA GLU A 216 -35.31 -2.71 -18.79
C GLU A 216 -33.83 -2.73 -18.36
N PHE A 217 -33.59 -3.07 -17.11
CA PHE A 217 -32.25 -3.12 -16.52
C PHE A 217 -31.76 -4.57 -16.46
N LYS A 218 -30.53 -4.80 -16.90
CA LYS A 218 -29.88 -6.11 -16.75
C LYS A 218 -29.23 -6.21 -15.37
N THR A 219 -29.65 -7.20 -14.60
CA THR A 219 -29.01 -7.52 -13.32
C THR A 219 -27.74 -8.34 -13.52
N LYS A 220 -26.81 -8.32 -12.55
CA LYS A 220 -25.55 -9.08 -12.59
C LYS A 220 -25.74 -10.59 -12.77
N GLY A 221 -26.89 -11.13 -12.38
CA GLY A 221 -27.28 -12.55 -12.56
C GLY A 221 -27.93 -12.87 -13.92
N GLY A 222 -27.95 -11.94 -14.87
CA GLY A 222 -28.56 -12.11 -16.19
C GLY A 222 -30.08 -11.94 -16.22
N GLY A 223 -30.72 -11.65 -15.06
CA GLY A 223 -32.13 -11.27 -14.99
C GLY A 223 -32.36 -9.83 -15.43
N THR A 224 -33.60 -9.49 -15.71
CA THR A 224 -34.04 -8.13 -16.03
C THR A 224 -34.98 -7.62 -14.94
N THR A 225 -34.97 -6.32 -14.70
CA THR A 225 -35.90 -5.63 -13.79
C THR A 225 -36.29 -4.29 -14.37
N ASN A 226 -37.52 -3.89 -14.18
CA ASN A 226 -38.06 -2.59 -14.60
C ASN A 226 -38.22 -1.62 -13.42
N LEU A 227 -37.79 -2.03 -12.22
CA LEU A 227 -37.87 -1.16 -11.05
C LEU A 227 -36.62 -0.28 -10.95
N TRP A 228 -36.81 1.03 -11.01
CA TRP A 228 -35.74 2.03 -10.83
C TRP A 228 -35.01 1.85 -9.50
N ILE A 229 -35.73 1.61 -8.42
CA ILE A 229 -35.19 1.41 -7.08
C ILE A 229 -34.17 0.24 -7.03
N ASN A 230 -34.42 -0.85 -7.78
CA ASN A 230 -33.47 -1.96 -7.86
C ASN A 230 -32.16 -1.53 -8.58
N GLU A 231 -32.27 -0.69 -9.60
CA GLU A 231 -31.11 -0.14 -10.29
C GLU A 231 -30.33 0.84 -9.42
N GLU A 232 -31.02 1.73 -8.69
CA GLU A 232 -30.38 2.63 -7.73
C GLU A 232 -29.69 1.85 -6.61
N GLN A 233 -30.30 0.77 -6.11
CA GLN A 233 -29.64 -0.08 -5.12
C GLN A 233 -28.37 -0.70 -5.68
N ARG A 234 -28.40 -1.18 -6.89
CA ARG A 234 -27.23 -1.72 -7.59
C ARG A 234 -26.12 -0.67 -7.72
N GLN A 235 -26.48 0.55 -8.13
CA GLN A 235 -25.52 1.67 -8.22
C GLN A 235 -24.91 2.01 -6.87
N HIS A 236 -25.72 2.06 -5.81
CA HIS A 236 -25.27 2.33 -4.45
C HIS A 236 -24.32 1.24 -3.94
N ASP A 237 -24.62 -0.04 -4.19
CA ASP A 237 -23.75 -1.16 -3.79
C ASP A 237 -22.41 -1.14 -4.53
N ILE A 238 -22.41 -0.79 -5.82
CA ILE A 238 -21.18 -0.62 -6.60
C ILE A 238 -20.36 0.56 -6.05
N GLN A 239 -21.01 1.69 -5.80
CA GLN A 239 -20.35 2.89 -5.28
C GLN A 239 -19.69 2.62 -3.92
N ILE A 240 -20.37 1.93 -3.01
CA ILE A 240 -19.79 1.55 -1.70
C ILE A 240 -18.54 0.70 -1.90
N ARG A 241 -18.58 -0.29 -2.79
CA ARG A 241 -17.41 -1.15 -3.06
C ARG A 241 -16.22 -0.37 -3.61
N ILE A 242 -16.47 0.56 -4.54
CA ILE A 242 -15.43 1.43 -5.09
C ILE A 242 -14.83 2.29 -3.98
N MET A 243 -15.66 2.93 -3.16
CA MET A 243 -15.22 3.79 -2.07
C MET A 243 -14.44 3.02 -0.99
N ASP A 244 -14.89 1.81 -0.65
CA ASP A 244 -14.19 0.93 0.29
C ASP A 244 -12.81 0.51 -0.25
N GLU A 245 -12.71 0.15 -1.53
CA GLU A 245 -11.43 -0.20 -2.15
C GLU A 245 -10.49 1.01 -2.22
N GLU A 246 -10.99 2.17 -2.69
CA GLU A 246 -10.20 3.40 -2.74
C GLU A 246 -9.71 3.79 -1.35
N ARG A 247 -10.53 3.60 -0.32
CA ARG A 247 -10.15 3.91 1.05
C ARG A 247 -9.05 2.99 1.58
N LEU A 248 -9.09 1.70 1.27
CA LEU A 248 -8.01 0.77 1.60
C LEU A 248 -6.66 1.16 0.97
N TRP A 249 -6.69 1.85 -0.16
CA TRP A 249 -5.48 2.39 -0.79
C TRP A 249 -5.04 3.73 -0.21
N LEU A 250 -5.97 4.66 0.01
CA LEU A 250 -5.72 6.10 0.23
C LEU A 250 -5.78 6.53 1.69
N ALA A 251 -6.23 5.67 2.60
CA ALA A 251 -6.32 6.05 4.00
C ALA A 251 -4.94 6.45 4.55
N GLU A 252 -4.93 7.45 5.43
CA GLU A 252 -3.75 7.89 6.17
C GLU A 252 -4.03 7.80 7.67
N TYR A 253 -3.08 7.23 8.39
CA TYR A 253 -3.17 7.04 9.84
C TYR A 253 -3.14 8.39 10.56
N ASN A 254 -4.12 8.66 11.43
CA ASN A 254 -4.30 9.99 12.02
C ASN A 254 -4.13 10.04 13.54
N ARG A 255 -3.52 9.04 14.16
CA ARG A 255 -3.18 9.07 15.59
C ARG A 255 -1.78 9.63 15.79
N ASN A 256 -1.63 10.61 16.67
CA ASN A 256 -0.36 11.22 16.98
C ASN A 256 0.52 10.31 17.89
N GLU A 257 1.76 10.72 18.17
CA GLU A 257 2.70 9.98 19.02
C GLU A 257 2.19 9.77 20.45
N ASN A 258 1.33 10.66 20.96
CA ASN A 258 0.70 10.53 22.27
C ASN A 258 -0.48 9.53 22.27
N GLY A 259 -0.83 9.01 21.11
CA GLY A 259 -1.94 8.07 20.96
C GLY A 259 -3.32 8.73 20.85
N GLU A 260 -3.39 10.01 20.49
CA GLU A 260 -4.63 10.78 20.38
C GLU A 260 -5.02 10.99 18.93
N VAL A 261 -6.32 10.96 18.65
CA VAL A 261 -6.92 11.35 17.37
C VAL A 261 -7.41 12.78 17.49
N THR A 262 -6.85 13.69 16.71
CA THR A 262 -7.19 15.12 16.76
C THR A 262 -8.40 15.48 15.91
N LEU A 263 -8.71 14.65 14.91
CA LEU A 263 -9.90 14.82 14.08
C LEU A 263 -11.13 14.39 14.87
N VAL A 264 -12.07 15.32 15.09
CA VAL A 264 -13.31 15.07 15.83
C VAL A 264 -14.52 15.42 15.00
N ASP A 265 -15.59 14.69 15.22
CA ASP A 265 -16.90 14.95 14.63
C ASP A 265 -17.48 16.26 15.21
N PRO A 266 -17.81 17.24 14.38
CA PRO A 266 -18.34 18.52 14.86
C PRO A 266 -19.69 18.40 15.56
N ASP A 267 -20.49 17.37 15.26
CA ASP A 267 -21.84 17.22 15.80
C ASP A 267 -21.85 16.58 17.20
N ASN A 268 -20.92 15.64 17.45
CA ASN A 268 -20.92 14.88 18.70
C ASN A 268 -19.59 14.94 19.47
N GLY A 269 -18.56 15.58 18.91
CA GLY A 269 -17.25 15.74 19.54
C GLY A 269 -16.45 14.45 19.69
N GLN A 270 -16.85 13.35 19.04
CA GLN A 270 -16.14 12.08 19.12
C GLN A 270 -14.98 12.01 18.12
N PRO A 271 -13.89 11.32 18.45
CA PRO A 271 -12.76 11.17 17.54
C PRO A 271 -13.13 10.33 16.30
N ILE A 272 -12.64 10.76 15.14
CA ILE A 272 -12.78 10.04 13.87
C ILE A 272 -11.46 9.36 13.54
N PRO A 273 -11.31 8.07 13.87
CA PRO A 273 -10.07 7.34 13.59
C PRO A 273 -9.95 6.96 12.13
N HIS A 274 -8.74 7.09 11.56
CA HIS A 274 -8.40 6.61 10.22
C HIS A 274 -7.34 5.52 10.29
N THR A 275 -7.54 4.45 9.53
CA THR A 275 -6.55 3.37 9.38
C THR A 275 -5.41 3.76 8.43
N SER A 276 -4.30 3.04 8.45
CA SER A 276 -3.27 3.19 7.42
C SER A 276 -3.71 2.51 6.12
N GLY A 277 -3.61 3.23 5.01
CA GLY A 277 -3.85 2.67 3.68
C GLY A 277 -2.59 2.05 3.07
N MET A 278 -2.78 1.30 1.97
CA MET A 278 -1.67 0.60 1.32
C MET A 278 -0.60 1.55 0.76
N ILE A 279 -1.01 2.70 0.20
CA ILE A 279 -0.07 3.70 -0.33
C ILE A 279 0.81 4.27 0.77
N GLU A 280 0.21 4.63 1.92
CA GLU A 280 0.96 5.10 3.08
C GLU A 280 1.98 4.05 3.54
N ILE A 281 1.54 2.80 3.71
CA ILE A 281 2.40 1.70 4.16
C ILE A 281 3.56 1.46 3.17
N CYS A 282 3.31 1.47 1.86
CA CYS A 282 4.36 1.30 0.85
C CYS A 282 5.35 2.48 0.86
N ARG A 283 4.85 3.71 0.99
CA ARG A 283 5.64 4.94 1.02
C ARG A 283 6.57 4.99 2.25
N GLU A 284 6.03 4.67 3.41
CA GLU A 284 6.80 4.66 4.65
C GLU A 284 7.77 3.45 4.77
N SER A 285 7.53 2.40 4.00
CA SER A 285 8.40 1.23 3.98
C SER A 285 9.61 1.45 3.07
N ASN A 286 9.38 1.65 1.79
CA ASN A 286 10.41 1.95 0.80
C ASN A 286 9.82 2.87 -0.27
N TYR A 287 10.43 4.01 -0.47
CA TYR A 287 10.02 4.97 -1.48
C TYR A 287 11.15 5.21 -2.47
N GLU A 288 10.89 4.93 -3.73
CA GLU A 288 11.84 5.11 -4.81
C GLU A 288 11.22 5.95 -5.93
N THR A 289 12.04 6.76 -6.56
CA THR A 289 11.62 7.58 -7.69
C THR A 289 12.41 7.26 -8.94
N TYR A 290 11.79 7.46 -10.09
CA TYR A 290 12.45 7.46 -11.38
C TYR A 290 12.07 8.74 -12.15
N GLY A 291 12.91 9.12 -13.10
CA GLY A 291 12.65 10.28 -13.94
C GLY A 291 11.76 9.93 -15.14
N GLU A 292 11.86 10.73 -16.19
CA GLU A 292 11.08 10.61 -17.42
C GLU A 292 11.20 9.22 -18.11
N VAL A 293 12.34 8.52 -17.90
CA VAL A 293 12.59 7.19 -18.48
C VAL A 293 12.91 6.17 -17.39
N LEU A 294 12.13 5.09 -17.36
CA LEU A 294 12.40 3.94 -16.52
C LEU A 294 13.38 3.00 -17.22
N THR A 295 14.43 2.60 -16.52
CA THR A 295 15.44 1.65 -17.03
C THR A 295 15.37 0.31 -16.31
N LEU A 296 15.79 -0.78 -16.96
CA LEU A 296 15.84 -2.10 -16.34
C LEU A 296 16.74 -2.09 -15.10
N ASN A 297 17.92 -1.47 -15.19
CA ASN A 297 18.85 -1.37 -14.06
C ASN A 297 18.21 -0.68 -12.84
N LYS A 298 17.33 0.34 -13.06
CA LYS A 298 16.62 0.98 -11.95
C LYS A 298 15.61 0.02 -11.33
N ILE A 299 14.89 -0.73 -12.15
CA ILE A 299 13.92 -1.73 -11.67
C ILE A 299 14.63 -2.82 -10.85
N GLU A 300 15.70 -3.42 -11.40
CA GLU A 300 16.47 -4.47 -10.72
C GLU A 300 17.06 -3.99 -9.41
N ARG A 301 17.68 -2.81 -9.42
CA ARG A 301 18.24 -2.22 -8.20
C ARG A 301 17.18 -1.94 -7.15
N SER A 302 16.11 -1.25 -7.50
CA SER A 302 15.06 -0.87 -6.53
C SER A 302 14.36 -2.09 -5.95
N ILE A 303 14.01 -3.06 -6.80
CA ILE A 303 13.33 -4.28 -6.36
C ILE A 303 14.30 -5.23 -5.66
N GLY A 304 15.51 -5.39 -6.17
CA GLY A 304 16.56 -6.19 -5.56
C GLY A 304 16.86 -5.72 -4.14
N ASP A 305 17.09 -4.42 -3.94
CA ASP A 305 17.33 -3.85 -2.61
C ASP A 305 16.22 -4.16 -1.60
N VAL A 306 14.96 -4.30 -2.05
CA VAL A 306 13.84 -4.66 -1.19
C VAL A 306 13.78 -6.16 -0.92
N LEU A 307 14.02 -7.00 -1.93
CA LEU A 307 13.96 -8.45 -1.80
C LEU A 307 15.14 -9.02 -1.03
N ASP A 308 16.33 -8.45 -1.20
CA ASP A 308 17.57 -8.87 -0.51
C ASP A 308 17.56 -8.61 0.99
N LYS A 309 16.59 -7.83 1.49
CA LYS A 309 16.42 -7.63 2.94
C LYS A 309 16.02 -8.90 3.69
N ASP A 310 15.56 -9.91 2.98
CA ASP A 310 15.23 -11.21 3.56
C ASP A 310 16.34 -12.21 3.31
N THR A 311 17.02 -12.62 4.37
CA THR A 311 18.14 -13.56 4.30
C THR A 311 17.74 -15.03 4.15
N ASP A 312 16.47 -15.32 4.27
CA ASP A 312 15.98 -16.72 4.38
C ASP A 312 15.27 -17.19 3.10
N THR A 313 15.34 -16.40 2.05
CA THR A 313 14.54 -16.66 0.87
C THR A 313 15.36 -17.24 -0.27
N GLY A 314 14.94 -18.41 -0.68
CA GLY A 314 15.08 -18.84 -2.04
C GLY A 314 14.25 -17.95 -2.98
N PHE A 315 13.73 -18.55 -4.01
CA PHE A 315 12.84 -17.93 -4.99
C PHE A 315 11.61 -17.19 -4.38
N MET A 316 11.37 -15.96 -4.81
CA MET A 316 10.19 -15.18 -4.49
C MET A 316 9.42 -14.77 -5.75
N GLU A 317 8.12 -14.86 -5.68
CA GLU A 317 7.21 -14.27 -6.68
C GLU A 317 6.54 -13.03 -6.06
N VAL A 318 6.74 -11.88 -6.69
CA VAL A 318 6.20 -10.60 -6.23
C VAL A 318 5.29 -9.98 -7.26
N VAL A 319 4.24 -9.34 -6.79
CA VAL A 319 3.28 -8.63 -7.63
C VAL A 319 3.55 -7.13 -7.55
N LEU A 320 3.79 -6.53 -8.71
CA LEU A 320 3.92 -5.10 -8.89
C LEU A 320 2.59 -4.57 -9.42
N MET A 321 1.80 -3.94 -8.57
CA MET A 321 0.54 -3.31 -8.95
C MET A 321 0.80 -1.92 -9.52
N ALA A 322 0.45 -1.69 -10.78
CA ALA A 322 0.88 -0.51 -11.51
C ALA A 322 -0.24 0.12 -12.35
N GLY A 323 -0.15 1.44 -12.52
CA GLY A 323 -0.97 2.13 -13.50
C GLY A 323 -0.52 1.86 -14.94
N LYS A 324 -1.35 2.21 -15.89
CA LYS A 324 -1.12 2.00 -17.34
C LYS A 324 0.16 2.69 -17.82
N GLY A 325 0.45 3.89 -17.31
CA GLY A 325 1.67 4.63 -17.66
C GLY A 325 2.92 3.88 -17.24
N PHE A 326 2.97 3.42 -16.00
CA PHE A 326 4.08 2.60 -15.51
C PHE A 326 4.24 1.29 -16.29
N MET A 327 3.15 0.62 -16.64
CA MET A 327 3.21 -0.60 -17.45
C MET A 327 3.82 -0.36 -18.83
N GLN A 328 3.54 0.81 -19.44
CA GLN A 328 4.15 1.22 -20.70
C GLN A 328 5.65 1.50 -20.54
N ASP A 329 6.05 2.16 -19.46
CA ASP A 329 7.45 2.45 -19.16
C ASP A 329 8.23 1.16 -18.87
N PHE A 330 7.62 0.23 -18.13
CA PHE A 330 8.18 -1.09 -17.87
C PHE A 330 8.38 -1.89 -19.18
N ASP A 331 7.38 -1.95 -20.05
CA ASP A 331 7.47 -2.63 -21.35
C ASP A 331 8.57 -2.01 -22.23
N LYS A 332 8.69 -0.69 -22.25
CA LYS A 332 9.77 0.00 -22.98
C LYS A 332 11.15 -0.36 -22.42
N ALA A 333 11.31 -0.33 -21.10
CA ALA A 333 12.57 -0.69 -20.44
C ALA A 333 13.02 -2.11 -20.80
N MET A 334 12.08 -3.07 -20.76
CA MET A 334 12.36 -4.46 -21.13
C MET A 334 12.75 -4.61 -22.60
N ARG A 335 12.09 -3.90 -23.51
CA ARG A 335 12.41 -3.93 -24.96
C ARG A 335 13.73 -3.28 -25.28
N GLU A 336 14.10 -2.20 -24.61
CA GLU A 336 15.38 -1.53 -24.82
C GLU A 336 16.54 -2.42 -24.37
N ASP A 337 16.41 -3.08 -23.23
CA ASP A 337 17.40 -4.04 -22.78
C ASP A 337 17.54 -5.26 -23.72
N ALA A 338 16.42 -5.83 -24.15
CA ALA A 338 16.42 -6.93 -25.13
C ALA A 338 17.10 -6.55 -26.44
N LYS A 339 16.95 -5.30 -26.90
CA LYS A 339 17.63 -4.78 -28.09
C LYS A 339 19.13 -4.60 -27.85
N ALA A 340 19.52 -4.04 -26.71
CA ALA A 340 20.93 -3.79 -26.36
C ALA A 340 21.74 -5.09 -26.24
N ASN A 341 21.15 -6.14 -25.72
CA ASN A 341 21.79 -7.44 -25.50
C ASN A 341 21.75 -8.39 -26.68
N ASN A 342 21.35 -7.93 -27.88
CA ASN A 342 21.19 -8.76 -29.10
C ASN A 342 20.31 -10.03 -28.93
N PHE A 343 19.55 -10.15 -27.84
CA PHE A 343 18.47 -11.12 -27.70
C PHE A 343 17.27 -10.80 -28.57
N ALA A 344 17.31 -9.67 -29.25
CA ALA A 344 16.43 -9.35 -30.36
C ALA A 344 16.82 -10.14 -31.62
N THR A 345 16.97 -11.44 -31.53
CA THR A 345 16.42 -12.23 -32.60
C THR A 345 14.98 -11.78 -32.67
N PRO A 346 14.47 -11.42 -33.85
CA PRO A 346 13.04 -11.20 -33.96
C PRO A 346 12.39 -12.52 -33.54
N LEU A 347 11.99 -12.60 -32.31
CA LEU A 347 10.91 -13.46 -31.86
C LEU A 347 9.61 -12.87 -32.47
N GLY A 348 9.77 -12.37 -33.71
CA GLY A 348 8.67 -12.19 -34.59
C GLY A 348 8.00 -13.53 -34.60
N ASP A 349 6.81 -13.56 -34.09
CA ASP A 349 5.88 -14.67 -34.11
C ASP A 349 6.17 -15.88 -33.22
N LYS A 350 7.10 -15.86 -32.28
CA LYS A 350 7.16 -16.93 -31.29
C LYS A 350 6.25 -16.63 -30.12
N MET A 351 5.25 -17.48 -29.98
CA MET A 351 4.30 -17.54 -28.90
C MET A 351 5.04 -17.73 -27.59
N ILE A 352 4.83 -16.82 -26.64
CA ILE A 352 5.31 -17.00 -25.28
C ILE A 352 4.31 -17.95 -24.62
N GLU A 353 4.76 -19.13 -24.25
CA GLU A 353 3.94 -20.03 -23.43
C GLU A 353 3.63 -19.32 -22.11
N ASP A 354 2.38 -19.07 -21.87
CA ASP A 354 1.91 -18.65 -20.57
C ASP A 354 1.97 -19.84 -19.61
N PHE A 355 2.25 -19.61 -18.35
CA PHE A 355 2.51 -20.63 -17.35
C PHE A 355 1.33 -21.60 -17.12
N ASP A 356 0.16 -21.29 -17.65
CA ASP A 356 -1.05 -22.13 -17.65
C ASP A 356 -1.25 -22.95 -18.95
N GLY A 357 -0.22 -23.05 -19.80
CA GLY A 357 -0.32 -23.79 -21.05
C GLY A 357 -1.19 -23.14 -22.12
N GLY A 358 -1.58 -21.90 -21.91
CA GLY A 358 -2.30 -21.08 -22.88
C GLY A 358 -1.35 -20.32 -23.79
N LEU A 359 -1.56 -20.40 -25.09
CA LEU A 359 -0.87 -19.60 -26.09
C LEU A 359 -1.37 -18.16 -26.03
N SER A 360 -0.58 -17.25 -25.44
CA SER A 360 -0.89 -15.82 -25.43
C SER A 360 -0.09 -15.10 -26.52
N TYR A 361 -0.81 -14.49 -27.47
CA TYR A 361 -0.25 -13.53 -28.42
C TYR A 361 -0.03 -12.19 -27.71
N GLY A 362 0.91 -12.18 -26.75
CA GLY A 362 1.18 -11.01 -25.90
C GLY A 362 2.23 -10.10 -26.50
N LYS A 363 1.82 -8.94 -27.00
CA LYS A 363 2.70 -7.89 -27.49
C LYS A 363 3.45 -7.17 -26.34
N TYR A 364 3.15 -7.48 -25.08
CA TYR A 364 3.63 -6.74 -23.91
C TYR A 364 4.24 -7.66 -22.87
N PHE A 365 5.38 -7.24 -22.30
CA PHE A 365 6.00 -7.93 -21.19
C PHE A 365 5.23 -7.64 -19.89
N ARG A 366 4.76 -8.68 -19.23
CA ARG A 366 4.07 -8.59 -17.92
C ARG A 366 4.80 -9.32 -16.81
N ARG A 367 5.74 -10.17 -17.16
CA ARG A 367 6.46 -11.03 -16.22
C ARG A 367 7.95 -10.96 -16.51
N TYR A 368 8.74 -10.78 -15.46
CA TYR A 368 10.19 -10.67 -15.57
C TYR A 368 10.83 -11.53 -14.48
N LYS A 369 11.89 -12.24 -14.86
CA LYS A 369 12.70 -13.03 -13.94
C LYS A 369 14.04 -12.33 -13.74
N THR A 370 14.35 -11.94 -12.49
CA THR A 370 15.60 -11.29 -12.13
C THR A 370 16.78 -12.27 -12.14
N ILE A 371 18.01 -11.74 -12.10
CA ILE A 371 19.26 -12.54 -12.01
C ILE A 371 19.22 -13.48 -10.81
N ASP A 372 18.64 -13.07 -9.70
CA ASP A 372 18.52 -13.83 -8.45
C ASP A 372 17.33 -14.80 -8.43
N ASN A 373 16.78 -15.11 -9.59
CA ASN A 373 15.63 -16.00 -9.79
C ASN A 373 14.30 -15.53 -9.22
N HIS A 374 14.17 -14.30 -8.74
CA HIS A 374 12.88 -13.75 -8.35
C HIS A 374 12.00 -13.49 -9.57
N ILE A 375 10.70 -13.69 -9.44
CA ILE A 375 9.73 -13.39 -10.49
C ILE A 375 8.94 -12.16 -10.11
N ILE A 376 8.95 -11.15 -10.98
CA ILE A 376 8.15 -9.95 -10.89
C ILE A 376 7.01 -10.05 -11.88
N THR A 377 5.78 -9.97 -11.39
CA THR A 377 4.58 -9.94 -12.22
C THR A 377 3.94 -8.56 -12.11
N VAL A 378 3.77 -7.88 -13.26
CA VAL A 378 3.14 -6.56 -13.29
C VAL A 378 1.64 -6.73 -13.53
N GLN A 379 0.85 -6.26 -12.58
CA GLN A 379 -0.61 -6.27 -12.62
C GLN A 379 -1.15 -4.86 -12.74
N HIS A 380 -2.15 -4.68 -13.61
CA HIS A 380 -2.81 -3.39 -13.78
C HIS A 380 -3.67 -3.02 -12.57
N LEU A 381 -3.52 -1.79 -12.11
CA LEU A 381 -4.31 -1.18 -11.05
C LEU A 381 -5.15 -0.04 -11.62
N PRO A 382 -6.41 -0.31 -11.98
CA PRO A 382 -7.24 0.64 -12.76
C PRO A 382 -7.50 1.97 -12.07
N PHE A 383 -7.57 1.99 -10.74
CA PHE A 383 -7.86 3.21 -9.99
C PHE A 383 -6.79 4.30 -10.15
N LEU A 384 -5.55 3.93 -10.52
CA LEU A 384 -4.48 4.89 -10.82
C LEU A 384 -4.71 5.62 -12.15
N ASP A 385 -5.54 5.08 -13.03
CA ASP A 385 -5.82 5.62 -14.36
C ASP A 385 -7.17 6.35 -14.46
N LYS A 386 -8.15 5.91 -13.67
CA LYS A 386 -9.55 6.35 -13.75
C LYS A 386 -10.18 6.70 -12.40
N GLY A 387 -9.46 6.54 -11.30
CA GLY A 387 -9.95 6.85 -9.97
C GLY A 387 -9.80 8.32 -9.62
N THR A 388 -10.17 8.64 -8.39
CA THR A 388 -10.18 9.99 -7.83
C THR A 388 -8.85 10.73 -8.00
N ILE A 389 -7.71 10.02 -7.83
CA ILE A 389 -6.38 10.62 -8.00
C ILE A 389 -6.12 10.99 -9.46
N ALA A 390 -6.44 10.08 -10.38
CA ALA A 390 -6.21 10.31 -11.80
C ALA A 390 -7.08 11.44 -12.36
N ASP A 391 -8.29 11.59 -11.87
CA ASP A 391 -9.17 12.68 -12.26
C ASP A 391 -8.70 14.02 -11.70
N ASN A 392 -8.18 14.03 -10.48
CA ASN A 392 -7.52 15.21 -9.92
C ASN A 392 -6.27 15.61 -10.71
N ASP A 393 -5.42 14.65 -11.09
CA ASP A 393 -4.24 14.92 -11.91
C ASP A 393 -4.63 15.53 -13.26
N LYS A 394 -5.66 14.99 -13.92
CA LYS A 394 -6.17 15.53 -15.20
C LYS A 394 -6.73 16.95 -15.03
N ALA A 395 -7.51 17.19 -13.98
CA ALA A 395 -8.09 18.50 -13.70
C ALA A 395 -7.03 19.56 -13.39
N ASN A 396 -5.94 19.19 -12.74
CA ASN A 396 -4.84 20.09 -12.39
C ASN A 396 -3.73 20.16 -13.46
N GLY A 397 -3.86 19.44 -14.58
CA GLY A 397 -2.85 19.42 -15.63
C GLY A 397 -1.58 18.64 -15.28
N ASN A 398 -1.62 17.81 -14.23
CA ASN A 398 -0.55 16.88 -13.85
C ASN A 398 -0.48 15.70 -14.82
N ILE A 399 -0.04 15.97 -16.04
CA ILE A 399 -0.01 15.00 -17.12
C ILE A 399 1.44 14.74 -17.52
N HIS A 400 1.79 13.49 -17.67
CA HIS A 400 3.12 13.09 -18.13
C HIS A 400 3.35 13.55 -19.59
N PRO A 401 4.41 14.29 -19.89
CA PRO A 401 4.59 15.00 -21.17
C PRO A 401 4.68 14.05 -22.37
N ILE A 402 5.25 12.87 -22.20
CA ILE A 402 5.45 11.93 -23.30
C ILE A 402 4.22 11.04 -23.53
N SER A 403 3.65 10.49 -22.45
CA SER A 403 2.54 9.53 -22.57
C SER A 403 1.16 10.17 -22.66
N GLY A 404 1.02 11.43 -22.22
CA GLY A 404 -0.26 12.10 -22.08
C GLY A 404 -1.20 11.50 -21.02
N LEU A 405 -0.68 10.61 -20.15
CA LEU A 405 -1.42 9.99 -19.08
C LEU A 405 -1.25 10.78 -17.77
N PRO A 406 -2.17 10.66 -16.82
CA PRO A 406 -2.02 11.27 -15.49
C PRO A 406 -0.73 10.80 -14.81
N MET A 407 -0.10 11.66 -14.01
CA MET A 407 1.11 11.29 -13.26
C MET A 407 0.86 10.14 -12.27
N SER A 408 -0.34 10.00 -11.74
CA SER A 408 -0.77 8.84 -10.93
C SER A 408 -0.67 7.51 -11.67
N SER A 409 -0.84 7.52 -12.99
CA SER A 409 -0.69 6.32 -13.83
C SER A 409 0.76 5.82 -13.95
N HIS A 410 1.74 6.72 -13.71
CA HIS A 410 3.18 6.44 -13.75
C HIS A 410 3.76 6.06 -12.38
N GLN A 411 3.01 5.25 -11.62
CA GLN A 411 3.47 4.70 -10.35
C GLN A 411 3.11 3.23 -10.21
N ALA A 412 3.88 2.54 -9.38
CA ALA A 412 3.69 1.14 -9.08
C ALA A 412 3.95 0.85 -7.61
N PHE A 413 3.27 -0.16 -7.10
CA PHE A 413 3.37 -0.63 -5.72
C PHE A 413 3.83 -2.08 -5.72
N LEU A 414 4.98 -2.34 -5.10
CA LEU A 414 5.43 -3.68 -4.79
C LEU A 414 4.77 -4.12 -3.50
N ILE A 415 3.98 -5.18 -3.55
CA ILE A 415 3.23 -5.69 -2.41
C ILE A 415 3.54 -7.16 -2.20
N ASP A 416 3.97 -7.49 -1.01
CA ASP A 416 4.23 -8.87 -0.61
C ASP A 416 2.95 -9.51 -0.05
N PHE A 417 2.36 -10.43 -0.81
CA PHE A 417 1.19 -11.24 -0.41
C PHE A 417 1.58 -12.64 0.09
N SER A 418 2.84 -12.85 0.45
CA SER A 418 3.31 -14.14 0.96
C SER A 418 2.53 -14.59 2.20
N LYS A 419 2.62 -15.91 2.48
CA LYS A 419 1.99 -16.50 3.65
C LYS A 419 3.03 -16.68 4.75
N TYR A 420 2.66 -16.31 5.96
CA TYR A 420 3.44 -16.53 7.17
C TYR A 420 2.80 -17.60 8.04
N SER A 421 3.61 -18.37 8.73
CA SER A 421 3.11 -19.32 9.73
C SER A 421 2.86 -18.59 11.05
N ASP A 422 1.62 -18.57 11.49
CA ASP A 422 1.22 -18.04 12.78
C ASP A 422 0.82 -19.23 13.69
N LYS A 423 1.31 -19.25 14.93
CA LYS A 423 1.02 -20.33 15.88
C LYS A 423 -0.46 -20.42 16.26
N GLU A 424 -1.16 -19.29 16.27
CA GLU A 424 -2.56 -19.19 16.67
C GLU A 424 -3.53 -19.41 15.50
N ASN A 425 -3.18 -18.88 14.31
CA ASN A 425 -4.07 -18.81 13.16
C ASN A 425 -3.62 -19.68 11.97
N GLY A 426 -2.54 -20.45 12.12
CA GLY A 426 -1.99 -21.28 11.05
C GLY A 426 -1.29 -20.45 9.96
N SER A 427 -1.58 -20.73 8.69
CA SER A 427 -1.00 -19.98 7.57
C SER A 427 -1.80 -18.70 7.33
N VAL A 428 -1.21 -17.54 7.58
CA VAL A 428 -1.82 -16.22 7.41
C VAL A 428 -1.10 -15.42 6.32
N ARG A 429 -1.83 -14.55 5.63
CA ARG A 429 -1.22 -13.65 4.65
C ARG A 429 -0.55 -12.45 5.30
N ASN A 430 0.45 -11.90 4.60
CA ASN A 430 1.14 -10.69 5.05
C ASN A 430 0.20 -9.49 5.12
N VAL A 431 -0.61 -9.30 4.10
CA VAL A 431 -1.64 -8.25 4.04
C VAL A 431 -2.98 -8.84 4.43
N ARG A 432 -3.62 -8.24 5.42
CA ARG A 432 -4.91 -8.69 5.94
C ARG A 432 -5.84 -7.51 6.21
N LYS A 433 -7.11 -7.71 5.87
CA LYS A 433 -8.19 -6.80 6.29
C LYS A 433 -8.58 -7.13 7.73
N VAL A 434 -8.64 -6.11 8.57
CA VAL A 434 -9.00 -6.25 9.99
C VAL A 434 -10.42 -5.76 10.18
N ARG A 435 -11.23 -6.52 10.93
CA ARG A 435 -12.62 -6.19 11.18
C ARG A 435 -12.95 -6.28 12.66
N LEU A 436 -13.89 -5.49 13.12
CA LEU A 436 -14.36 -5.58 14.50
C LEU A 436 -15.32 -6.77 14.64
N LYS A 437 -14.99 -7.69 15.54
CA LYS A 437 -15.79 -8.89 15.78
C LYS A 437 -17.24 -8.53 16.15
N GLY A 438 -18.20 -9.07 15.40
CA GLY A 438 -19.62 -8.81 15.61
C GLY A 438 -20.15 -7.49 15.04
N GLN A 439 -19.28 -6.67 14.45
CA GLN A 439 -19.64 -5.41 13.77
C GLN A 439 -19.13 -5.35 12.33
N ILE A 440 -18.98 -6.49 11.70
CA ILE A 440 -18.56 -6.59 10.33
C ILE A 440 -19.58 -5.83 9.46
N TYR A 441 -19.99 -6.07 8.46
CA TYR A 441 -21.01 -5.42 7.68
C TYR A 441 -22.39 -5.54 8.38
N LYS A 442 -23.01 -4.42 8.75
CA LYS A 442 -24.37 -4.38 9.32
C LYS A 442 -25.26 -3.50 8.44
N ALA A 443 -26.36 -4.04 8.03
CA ALA A 443 -27.40 -3.33 7.33
C ALA A 443 -28.68 -3.28 8.17
N GLY A 444 -29.40 -2.16 8.09
CA GLY A 444 -30.65 -1.96 8.79
C GLY A 444 -31.60 -1.12 7.94
N ILE A 445 -32.90 -1.25 8.20
CA ILE A 445 -33.93 -0.51 7.52
C ILE A 445 -34.71 0.30 8.54
N LEU A 446 -34.80 1.61 8.29
CA LEU A 446 -35.72 2.50 8.98
C LEU A 446 -36.96 2.62 8.11
N LYS A 447 -38.12 2.22 8.63
CA LYS A 447 -39.38 2.18 7.88
C LYS A 447 -40.38 3.24 8.40
N GLY A 448 -40.92 4.03 7.48
CA GLY A 448 -42.12 4.85 7.69
C GLY A 448 -43.40 4.10 7.37
N LEU A 449 -44.44 4.81 6.95
CA LEU A 449 -45.72 4.22 6.55
C LEU A 449 -45.67 3.47 5.22
N THR A 450 -44.66 3.68 4.45
CA THR A 450 -44.49 3.19 3.08
C THR A 450 -44.01 1.73 3.03
N ASP A 451 -44.37 1.04 1.97
CA ASP A 451 -43.83 -0.30 1.68
C ASP A 451 -42.35 -0.22 1.41
N ILE A 452 -41.64 -1.24 1.91
CA ILE A 452 -40.20 -1.37 1.71
C ILE A 452 -39.93 -1.97 0.32
N PRO A 453 -38.98 -1.43 -0.44
CA PRO A 453 -38.57 -2.04 -1.69
C PRO A 453 -38.16 -3.50 -1.49
N ALA A 454 -38.61 -4.38 -2.36
CA ALA A 454 -38.34 -5.83 -2.26
C ALA A 454 -36.82 -6.15 -2.22
N ALA A 455 -36.00 -5.30 -2.85
CA ALA A 455 -34.54 -5.44 -2.85
C ALA A 455 -33.89 -5.29 -1.45
N TRP A 456 -34.57 -4.66 -0.50
CA TRP A 456 -34.05 -4.40 0.86
C TRP A 456 -34.37 -5.53 1.86
N GLY A 457 -35.16 -6.49 1.45
CA GLY A 457 -35.61 -7.59 2.30
C GLY A 457 -37.00 -7.38 2.87
N SER A 458 -37.42 -8.21 3.84
CA SER A 458 -38.73 -8.14 4.46
C SER A 458 -38.66 -7.59 5.89
N VAL A 459 -39.52 -6.63 6.18
CA VAL A 459 -39.77 -6.11 7.53
C VAL A 459 -41.26 -6.32 7.84
N PRO A 460 -41.68 -6.55 9.12
CA PRO A 460 -43.08 -6.71 9.46
C PRO A 460 -43.93 -5.56 8.94
N GLN A 461 -45.00 -5.87 8.24
CA GLN A 461 -45.80 -4.86 7.52
C GLN A 461 -46.40 -3.79 8.42
N ASN A 462 -46.66 -4.10 9.67
CA ASN A 462 -47.34 -3.19 10.61
C ASN A 462 -46.42 -2.47 11.59
N SER A 463 -45.09 -2.45 11.30
CA SER A 463 -44.15 -1.74 12.14
C SER A 463 -43.72 -0.42 11.52
N ILE A 464 -43.73 0.65 12.31
CA ILE A 464 -43.24 1.98 11.92
C ILE A 464 -42.08 2.31 12.85
N SER A 465 -40.95 2.73 12.29
CA SER A 465 -39.76 3.16 13.02
C SER A 465 -39.46 4.65 12.90
N THR A 466 -40.15 5.33 12.00
CA THR A 466 -40.10 6.80 11.85
C THR A 466 -41.49 7.36 11.52
N GLU A 467 -41.77 8.57 11.98
CA GLU A 467 -42.98 9.31 11.66
C GLU A 467 -42.97 9.96 10.27
N ILE A 468 -41.79 9.99 9.63
CA ILE A 468 -41.63 10.56 8.30
C ILE A 468 -42.01 9.50 7.27
N ASP A 469 -42.76 9.87 6.24
CA ASP A 469 -43.14 8.99 5.13
C ASP A 469 -41.97 8.77 4.19
N MET A 470 -41.02 7.91 4.64
CA MET A 470 -39.84 7.50 3.90
C MET A 470 -39.40 6.12 4.35
N SER A 471 -38.58 5.45 3.53
CA SER A 471 -37.80 4.30 3.93
C SER A 471 -36.32 4.62 3.78
N ARG A 472 -35.50 4.31 4.81
CA ARG A 472 -34.06 4.53 4.79
C ARG A 472 -33.36 3.20 4.99
N TYR A 473 -32.45 2.88 4.07
CA TYR A 473 -31.55 1.76 4.17
C TYR A 473 -30.19 2.24 4.68
N GLU A 474 -29.72 1.67 5.77
CA GLU A 474 -28.47 2.05 6.40
C GLU A 474 -27.49 0.90 6.41
N ILE A 475 -26.26 1.19 6.04
CA ILE A 475 -25.14 0.27 6.04
C ILE A 475 -24.05 0.83 6.94
N LYS A 476 -23.54 -0.01 7.86
CA LYS A 476 -22.35 0.27 8.64
C LYS A 476 -21.27 -0.74 8.27
N ASN A 477 -20.12 -0.26 7.90
CA ASN A 477 -18.93 -1.06 7.65
C ASN A 477 -17.78 -0.60 8.56
N THR A 478 -17.00 -1.55 9.11
CA THR A 478 -15.91 -1.22 10.03
C THR A 478 -14.72 -2.09 9.68
N TYR A 479 -13.64 -1.48 9.24
CA TYR A 479 -12.45 -2.22 8.82
C TYR A 479 -11.17 -1.42 9.03
N GLY A 480 -10.07 -2.09 8.90
CA GLY A 480 -8.73 -1.54 8.86
C GLY A 480 -7.81 -2.46 8.07
N LEU A 481 -6.58 -2.04 7.86
CA LEU A 481 -5.57 -2.80 7.15
C LEU A 481 -4.41 -3.14 8.09
N GLN A 482 -3.95 -4.38 8.05
CA GLN A 482 -2.75 -4.84 8.76
C GLN A 482 -1.76 -5.44 7.78
N VAL A 483 -0.52 -4.99 7.88
CA VAL A 483 0.61 -5.57 7.21
C VAL A 483 1.58 -6.09 8.25
N ASN A 484 1.83 -7.40 8.27
CA ASN A 484 2.71 -8.01 9.28
C ASN A 484 4.18 -7.63 9.06
N ASN A 485 4.62 -7.70 7.80
CA ASN A 485 5.98 -7.34 7.40
C ASN A 485 5.89 -6.34 6.24
N SER A 486 6.21 -5.09 6.52
CA SER A 486 6.21 -4.01 5.52
C SER A 486 7.56 -3.83 4.83
N THR A 487 8.63 -4.51 5.28
CA THR A 487 9.98 -4.29 4.74
C THR A 487 10.11 -4.63 3.26
N LYS A 488 9.25 -5.51 2.75
CA LYS A 488 9.21 -5.94 1.34
C LYS A 488 8.18 -5.16 0.50
N MET A 489 7.67 -4.07 1.03
CA MET A 489 6.74 -3.19 0.31
C MET A 489 7.47 -1.96 -0.19
N MET A 490 7.07 -1.46 -1.36
CA MET A 490 7.69 -0.30 -1.99
C MET A 490 6.70 0.46 -2.85
N GLN A 491 6.84 1.77 -2.86
CA GLN A 491 6.26 2.63 -3.87
C GLN A 491 7.35 3.09 -4.84
N LEU A 492 7.14 2.89 -6.13
CA LEU A 492 7.97 3.39 -7.20
C LEU A 492 7.16 4.41 -8.01
N LYS A 493 7.62 5.67 -8.06
CA LYS A 493 6.86 6.79 -8.64
C LYS A 493 7.72 7.59 -9.63
N CYS A 494 7.12 7.95 -10.77
CA CYS A 494 7.71 8.92 -11.69
C CYS A 494 7.68 10.32 -11.05
N VAL A 495 8.81 11.02 -11.10
CA VAL A 495 8.94 12.42 -10.68
C VAL A 495 9.69 13.16 -11.79
N LEU A 496 9.07 14.21 -12.32
CA LEU A 496 9.58 15.06 -13.41
C LEU A 496 10.15 16.35 -12.87
#